data_13bacf30d6c48b193dfdf7ed97062071
#
_entry.id   13bacf30d6c48b193dfdf7ed97062071
#
_cell.length_a   1.000
_cell.length_b   1.000
_cell.length_c   1.000
_cell.angle_alpha   90.00
_cell.angle_beta   90.00
_cell.angle_gamma   90.00
#
_symmetry.space_group_name_H-M   'P 1'
#
loop_
_entity.id
_entity.type
_entity.pdbx_description
1 polymer ?
#
loop_
_entity_poly.entity_id
_entity_poly.type
_entity_poly.pdbx_seq_one_letter_code
_entity_poly.pdbx_strand_id
1 'polypeptide(L)'
;MAEQLNVYQRLAEVRKKVSYLKKEQSGSQFNYVGSSDVLGALHSKINEMGLLLQPAITGHKVKDQIEIINQYNKYTKQTEQKQRITYFTELEMTMRWINIDDPEDFLESKWYAQGVDIAGEKGVGKALTYAEKYFLLKFFNIATDKDDPDSFQKKLDAKEPINLVNGKQISEMNDLIRKVAERYASC
;
A
#
# COMPACT_ATOMS: atom_id res chain seq x y z
N MET A 1 -2.95 42.34 16.25
CA MET A 1 -2.00 41.21 16.21
C MET A 1 -2.73 40.05 15.55
N ALA A 2 -2.16 39.42 14.52
CA ALA A 2 -2.77 38.22 13.96
C ALA A 2 -2.76 37.12 15.02
N GLU A 3 -3.89 36.47 15.22
CA GLU A 3 -4.05 35.39 16.21
C GLU A 3 -3.11 34.24 15.78
N GLN A 4 -2.20 33.86 16.66
CA GLN A 4 -1.23 32.80 16.37
C GLN A 4 -1.95 31.44 16.40
N LEU A 5 -1.93 30.71 15.27
CA LEU A 5 -2.57 29.41 15.16
C LEU A 5 -1.90 28.38 16.08
N ASN A 6 -2.69 27.64 16.85
CA ASN A 6 -2.21 26.51 17.64
C ASN A 6 -1.95 25.27 16.76
N VAL A 7 -1.32 24.23 17.34
CA VAL A 7 -0.96 23.00 16.63
C VAL A 7 -2.15 22.34 15.90
N TYR A 8 -3.33 22.33 16.51
CA TYR A 8 -4.54 21.74 15.91
C TYR A 8 -5.03 22.52 14.69
N GLN A 9 -5.01 23.87 14.78
CA GLN A 9 -5.41 24.75 13.70
C GLN A 9 -4.44 24.62 12.50
N ARG A 10 -3.13 24.55 12.79
CA ARG A 10 -2.07 24.34 11.78
C ARG A 10 -2.22 22.99 11.09
N LEU A 11 -2.46 21.91 11.84
CA LEU A 11 -2.70 20.57 11.31
C LEU A 11 -3.98 20.52 10.45
N ALA A 12 -5.03 21.25 10.83
CA ALA A 12 -6.24 21.38 10.03
C ALA A 12 -5.98 22.06 8.67
N GLU A 13 -5.10 23.08 8.61
CA GLU A 13 -4.69 23.71 7.35
C GLU A 13 -3.87 22.77 6.47
N VAL A 14 -2.98 21.93 7.04
CA VAL A 14 -2.28 20.88 6.29
C VAL A 14 -3.27 19.89 5.68
N ARG A 15 -4.25 19.44 6.46
CA ARG A 15 -5.28 18.49 6.01
C ARG A 15 -6.09 19.01 4.83
N LYS A 16 -6.43 20.29 4.78
CA LYS A 16 -7.19 20.91 3.69
C LYS A 16 -6.44 20.83 2.34
N LYS A 17 -5.10 20.76 2.36
CA LYS A 17 -4.27 20.78 1.15
C LYS A 17 -4.31 19.45 0.40
N VAL A 18 -4.39 18.31 1.12
CA VAL A 18 -4.30 16.97 0.51
C VAL A 18 -5.52 16.14 0.89
N SER A 19 -6.44 16.01 -0.03
CA SER A 19 -7.66 15.21 0.17
C SER A 19 -7.55 13.79 -0.41
N TYR A 20 -6.72 13.59 -1.43
CA TYR A 20 -6.63 12.33 -2.16
C TYR A 20 -5.26 12.15 -2.82
N LEU A 21 -4.71 10.93 -2.75
CA LEU A 21 -3.47 10.55 -3.43
C LEU A 21 -3.74 9.39 -4.39
N LYS A 22 -3.44 9.60 -5.66
CA LYS A 22 -3.51 8.54 -6.68
C LYS A 22 -2.35 7.56 -6.50
N LYS A 23 -2.59 6.29 -6.81
CA LYS A 23 -1.55 5.26 -6.88
C LYS A 23 -0.85 5.34 -8.23
N GLU A 24 0.27 6.00 -8.27
CA GLU A 24 1.09 6.12 -9.48
C GLU A 24 2.19 5.06 -9.55
N GLN A 25 2.52 4.44 -8.43
CA GLN A 25 3.57 3.42 -8.36
C GLN A 25 3.03 2.03 -8.67
N SER A 26 3.55 1.39 -9.72
CA SER A 26 3.23 0.01 -10.07
C SER A 26 4.21 -0.97 -9.41
N GLY A 27 3.71 -1.82 -8.53
CA GLY A 27 4.44 -3.00 -8.05
C GLY A 27 4.18 -4.22 -8.93
N SER A 28 4.94 -5.28 -8.74
CA SER A 28 4.82 -6.53 -9.54
C SER A 28 3.44 -7.20 -9.45
N GLN A 29 2.63 -6.86 -8.45
CA GLN A 29 1.29 -7.42 -8.23
C GLN A 29 0.21 -6.37 -7.95
N PHE A 30 0.57 -5.16 -7.48
CA PHE A 30 -0.40 -4.13 -7.06
C PHE A 30 0.16 -2.73 -7.25
N ASN A 31 -0.71 -1.78 -7.62
CA ASN A 31 -0.41 -0.37 -7.53
C ASN A 31 -0.54 0.10 -6.07
N TYR A 32 0.38 0.93 -5.59
CA TYR A 32 0.37 1.45 -4.23
C TYR A 32 0.83 2.91 -4.18
N VAL A 33 0.41 3.63 -3.13
CA VAL A 33 0.94 4.96 -2.84
C VAL A 33 2.29 4.79 -2.16
N GLY A 34 3.34 5.33 -2.74
CA GLY A 34 4.69 5.32 -2.17
C GLY A 34 4.79 6.19 -0.91
N SER A 35 5.79 5.93 -0.07
CA SER A 35 6.08 6.80 1.07
C SER A 35 6.49 8.20 0.61
N SER A 36 7.30 8.26 -0.46
CA SER A 36 7.71 9.51 -1.11
C SER A 36 6.54 10.36 -1.60
N ASP A 37 5.48 9.72 -2.09
CA ASP A 37 4.31 10.44 -2.62
C ASP A 37 3.52 11.12 -1.50
N VAL A 38 3.37 10.40 -0.35
CA VAL A 38 2.72 10.95 0.85
C VAL A 38 3.53 12.10 1.43
N LEU A 39 4.83 11.89 1.63
CA LEU A 39 5.73 12.90 2.17
C LEU A 39 5.81 14.11 1.25
N GLY A 40 5.98 13.90 -0.06
CA GLY A 40 6.06 14.98 -1.04
C GLY A 40 4.80 15.84 -1.10
N ALA A 41 3.62 15.22 -0.99
CA ALA A 41 2.35 15.94 -1.01
C ALA A 41 2.14 16.83 0.24
N LEU A 42 2.66 16.41 1.40
CA LEU A 42 2.47 17.09 2.68
C LEU A 42 3.61 18.05 3.04
N HIS A 43 4.83 17.77 2.60
CA HIS A 43 6.07 18.42 3.05
C HIS A 43 6.01 19.96 2.96
N SER A 44 5.60 20.49 1.81
CA SER A 44 5.53 21.92 1.59
C SER A 44 4.57 22.62 2.56
N LYS A 45 3.39 22.01 2.78
CA LYS A 45 2.37 22.61 3.64
C LYS A 45 2.69 22.45 5.13
N ILE A 46 3.30 21.35 5.53
CA ILE A 46 3.79 21.15 6.91
C ILE A 46 4.81 22.24 7.25
N ASN A 47 5.78 22.50 6.36
CA ASN A 47 6.78 23.55 6.58
C ASN A 47 6.15 24.96 6.57
N GLU A 48 5.24 25.25 5.63
CA GLU A 48 4.52 26.52 5.57
C GLU A 48 3.78 26.81 6.87
N MET A 49 3.20 25.78 7.47
CA MET A 49 2.45 25.89 8.73
C MET A 49 3.34 25.85 9.97
N GLY A 50 4.66 25.82 9.83
CA GLY A 50 5.57 25.79 10.95
C GLY A 50 5.37 24.57 11.86
N LEU A 51 5.21 23.40 11.29
CA LEU A 51 5.03 22.14 12.01
C LEU A 51 6.24 21.23 11.85
N LEU A 52 6.61 20.55 12.93
CA LEU A 52 7.60 19.48 12.93
C LEU A 52 6.96 18.18 13.39
N LEU A 53 7.11 17.10 12.62
CA LEU A 53 6.77 15.74 13.06
C LEU A 53 8.01 15.08 13.65
N GLN A 54 7.94 14.68 14.92
CA GLN A 54 8.98 13.96 15.63
C GLN A 54 8.52 12.53 15.94
N PRO A 55 8.94 11.52 15.17
CA PRO A 55 8.74 10.12 15.52
C PRO A 55 9.75 9.67 16.57
N ALA A 56 9.31 8.94 17.60
CA ALA A 56 10.15 8.35 18.62
C ALA A 56 9.79 6.88 18.81
N ILE A 57 10.77 5.99 18.86
CA ILE A 57 10.58 4.59 19.22
C ILE A 57 10.54 4.52 20.74
N THR A 58 9.45 4.03 21.30
CA THR A 58 9.24 3.86 22.74
C THR A 58 9.39 2.42 23.20
N GLY A 59 9.26 1.48 22.28
CA GLY A 59 9.48 0.05 22.53
C GLY A 59 9.72 -0.71 21.25
N HIS A 60 10.39 -1.85 21.35
CA HIS A 60 10.61 -2.74 20.22
C HIS A 60 10.60 -4.20 20.62
N LYS A 61 10.24 -5.06 19.68
CA LYS A 61 10.30 -6.51 19.81
C LYS A 61 10.73 -7.12 18.48
N VAL A 62 11.67 -8.06 18.54
CA VAL A 62 12.09 -8.83 17.37
C VAL A 62 11.83 -10.30 17.65
N LYS A 63 11.17 -10.97 16.73
CA LYS A 63 10.98 -12.42 16.74
C LYS A 63 11.56 -12.99 15.46
N ASP A 64 12.14 -14.14 15.53
CA ASP A 64 12.60 -14.90 14.37
C ASP A 64 11.78 -16.18 14.20
N GLN A 65 11.65 -16.58 12.96
CA GLN A 65 11.07 -17.86 12.56
C GLN A 65 12.04 -18.57 11.63
N ILE A 66 12.41 -19.79 12.00
CA ILE A 66 13.34 -20.62 11.22
C ILE A 66 12.52 -21.67 10.47
N GLU A 67 12.70 -21.73 9.17
CA GLU A 67 12.09 -22.74 8.29
C GLU A 67 13.18 -23.47 7.50
N ILE A 68 13.02 -24.79 7.34
CA ILE A 68 13.82 -25.56 6.39
C ILE A 68 13.10 -25.56 5.06
N ILE A 69 13.72 -25.00 4.06
CA ILE A 69 13.19 -24.94 2.69
C ILE A 69 14.02 -25.81 1.75
N ASN A 70 13.36 -26.46 0.81
CA ASN A 70 14.02 -27.16 -0.29
C ASN A 70 14.28 -26.17 -1.44
N GLN A 71 15.52 -25.86 -1.72
CA GLN A 71 15.91 -24.96 -2.79
C GLN A 71 16.66 -25.70 -3.88
N TYR A 72 16.19 -25.60 -5.12
CA TYR A 72 16.89 -26.15 -6.28
C TYR A 72 18.13 -25.32 -6.60
N ASN A 73 19.28 -25.97 -6.58
CA ASN A 73 20.56 -25.35 -6.94
C ASN A 73 20.80 -25.58 -8.45
N LYS A 74 20.80 -24.50 -9.21
CA LYS A 74 20.96 -24.52 -10.69
C LYS A 74 22.35 -25.01 -11.13
N TYR A 75 23.36 -24.87 -10.28
CA TYR A 75 24.72 -25.27 -10.60
C TYR A 75 24.96 -26.76 -10.34
N THR A 76 24.51 -27.26 -9.21
CA THR A 76 24.65 -28.68 -8.82
C THR A 76 23.53 -29.56 -9.43
N LYS A 77 22.44 -28.94 -9.95
CA LYS A 77 21.22 -29.60 -10.43
C LYS A 77 20.56 -30.50 -9.38
N GLN A 78 20.77 -30.18 -8.10
CA GLN A 78 20.23 -30.92 -6.97
C GLN A 78 19.36 -30.02 -6.13
N THR A 79 18.42 -30.63 -5.40
CA THR A 79 17.63 -29.95 -4.38
C THR A 79 18.35 -30.04 -3.05
N GLU A 80 18.70 -28.89 -2.48
CA GLU A 80 19.40 -28.76 -1.22
C GLU A 80 18.46 -28.21 -0.14
N GLN A 81 18.61 -28.69 1.08
CA GLN A 81 17.93 -28.10 2.24
C GLN A 81 18.68 -26.86 2.71
N LYS A 82 17.98 -25.76 2.86
CA LYS A 82 18.52 -24.51 3.42
C LYS A 82 17.64 -23.98 4.53
N GLN A 83 18.27 -23.41 5.53
CA GLN A 83 17.56 -22.61 6.53
C GLN A 83 17.19 -21.25 5.97
N ARG A 84 15.94 -20.88 6.15
CA ARG A 84 15.45 -19.52 5.92
C ARG A 84 15.01 -18.94 7.26
N ILE A 85 15.61 -17.83 7.65
CA ILE A 85 15.25 -17.12 8.86
C ILE A 85 14.44 -15.90 8.46
N THR A 86 13.25 -15.78 9.00
CA THR A 86 12.36 -14.61 8.81
C THR A 86 12.31 -13.86 10.13
N TYR A 87 12.60 -12.56 10.10
CA TYR A 87 12.55 -11.69 11.26
C TYR A 87 11.30 -10.82 11.22
N PHE A 88 10.57 -10.80 12.33
CA PHE A 88 9.41 -9.95 12.56
C PHE A 88 9.83 -8.86 13.54
N THR A 89 9.90 -7.63 13.06
CA THR A 89 10.24 -6.46 13.88
C THR A 89 8.94 -5.73 14.21
N GLU A 90 8.68 -5.54 15.49
CA GLU A 90 7.56 -4.78 16.03
C GLU A 90 8.10 -3.54 16.71
N LEU A 91 7.54 -2.36 16.43
CA LEU A 91 7.90 -1.09 17.03
C LEU A 91 6.67 -0.46 17.69
N GLU A 92 6.84 -0.03 18.93
CA GLU A 92 5.95 0.92 19.59
C GLU A 92 6.54 2.31 19.42
N MET A 93 5.71 3.26 19.03
CA MET A 93 6.17 4.60 18.66
C MET A 93 5.25 5.67 19.23
N THR A 94 5.84 6.82 19.46
CA THR A 94 5.11 8.08 19.66
C THR A 94 5.39 9.00 18.47
N MET A 95 4.34 9.52 17.88
CA MET A 95 4.37 10.51 16.81
C MET A 95 3.95 11.85 17.38
N ARG A 96 4.88 12.80 17.51
CA ARG A 96 4.62 14.12 18.10
C ARG A 96 4.65 15.20 17.03
N TRP A 97 3.56 15.94 16.89
CA TRP A 97 3.50 17.17 16.12
C TRP A 97 3.83 18.34 17.03
N ILE A 98 4.77 19.17 16.63
CA ILE A 98 5.26 20.32 17.40
C ILE A 98 5.03 21.57 16.58
N ASN A 99 4.43 22.58 17.23
CA ASN A 99 4.40 23.95 16.71
C ASN A 99 5.79 24.58 16.92
N ILE A 100 6.49 24.93 15.84
CA ILE A 100 7.87 25.45 15.93
C ILE A 100 7.95 26.83 16.59
N ASP A 101 6.86 27.60 16.56
CA ASP A 101 6.81 28.94 17.20
C ASP A 101 6.51 28.86 18.69
N ASP A 102 5.94 27.74 19.15
CA ASP A 102 5.67 27.43 20.56
C ASP A 102 5.82 25.92 20.79
N PRO A 103 7.02 25.44 21.17
CA PRO A 103 7.29 24.01 21.34
C PRO A 103 6.48 23.32 22.46
N GLU A 104 5.87 24.09 23.38
CA GLU A 104 4.98 23.52 24.38
C GLU A 104 3.57 23.24 23.83
N ASP A 105 3.22 23.83 22.66
CA ASP A 105 2.02 23.52 21.90
C ASP A 105 2.30 22.36 20.96
N PHE A 106 2.04 21.14 21.46
CA PHE A 106 2.26 19.90 20.71
C PHE A 106 1.10 18.93 20.82
N LEU A 107 1.04 17.96 19.91
CA LEU A 107 0.09 16.86 19.92
C LEU A 107 0.83 15.53 19.77
N GLU A 108 0.60 14.61 20.71
CA GLU A 108 1.15 13.26 20.65
C GLU A 108 0.12 12.21 20.25
N SER A 109 0.55 11.24 19.47
CA SER A 109 -0.23 10.07 19.09
C SER A 109 0.63 8.81 19.26
N LYS A 110 0.11 7.82 19.98
CA LYS A 110 0.74 6.50 20.04
C LYS A 110 0.53 5.78 18.71
N TRP A 111 1.57 5.11 18.25
CA TRP A 111 1.56 4.40 16.99
C TRP A 111 2.25 3.04 17.10
N TYR A 112 1.90 2.14 16.21
CA TYR A 112 2.48 0.80 16.16
C TYR A 112 2.91 0.49 14.71
N ALA A 113 4.04 -0.19 14.55
CA ALA A 113 4.54 -0.59 13.25
C ALA A 113 5.13 -1.99 13.25
N GLN A 114 5.03 -2.66 12.12
CA GLN A 114 5.66 -3.94 11.86
C GLN A 114 6.49 -3.91 10.58
N GLY A 115 7.61 -4.64 10.61
CA GLY A 115 8.41 -4.94 9.44
C GLY A 115 8.80 -6.41 9.42
N VAL A 116 8.71 -7.03 8.26
CA VAL A 116 9.13 -8.42 8.06
C VAL A 116 10.29 -8.47 7.07
N ASP A 117 11.33 -9.17 7.43
CA ASP A 117 12.50 -9.34 6.56
C ASP A 117 13.07 -10.76 6.61
N ILE A 118 13.45 -11.26 5.44
CA ILE A 118 14.22 -12.51 5.31
C ILE A 118 15.69 -12.10 5.30
N ALA A 119 16.46 -12.51 6.29
CA ALA A 119 17.84 -12.14 6.57
C ALA A 119 18.03 -11.01 7.62
N GLY A 120 17.02 -10.24 7.98
CA GLY A 120 16.94 -9.45 9.21
C GLY A 120 17.46 -8.01 9.17
N GLU A 121 18.29 -7.62 8.21
CA GLU A 121 18.91 -6.29 8.19
C GLU A 121 17.95 -5.13 7.89
N LYS A 122 16.86 -5.41 7.16
CA LYS A 122 15.90 -4.39 6.66
C LYS A 122 14.60 -4.32 7.46
N GLY A 123 14.42 -5.18 8.47
CA GLY A 123 13.17 -5.26 9.21
C GLY A 123 12.78 -3.95 9.88
N VAL A 124 13.72 -3.30 10.57
CA VAL A 124 13.50 -2.00 11.22
C VAL A 124 13.20 -0.91 10.20
N GLY A 125 13.98 -0.83 9.11
CA GLY A 125 13.75 0.17 8.06
C GLY A 125 12.38 0.04 7.41
N LYS A 126 11.93 -1.20 7.16
CA LYS A 126 10.57 -1.46 6.68
C LYS A 126 9.51 -1.00 7.68
N ALA A 127 9.67 -1.34 8.97
CA ALA A 127 8.75 -0.93 10.02
C ALA A 127 8.63 0.60 10.10
N LEU A 128 9.75 1.32 10.12
CA LEU A 128 9.78 2.79 10.18
C LEU A 128 9.13 3.43 8.96
N THR A 129 9.46 2.96 7.75
CA THR A 129 8.89 3.51 6.51
C THR A 129 7.37 3.32 6.46
N TYR A 130 6.88 2.14 6.85
CA TYR A 130 5.45 1.90 6.91
C TYR A 130 4.77 2.67 8.05
N ALA A 131 5.44 2.80 9.21
CA ALA A 131 4.93 3.59 10.33
C ALA A 131 4.60 5.02 9.89
N GLU A 132 5.58 5.72 9.32
CA GLU A 132 5.44 7.11 8.91
C GLU A 132 4.37 7.27 7.81
N LYS A 133 4.44 6.46 6.76
CA LYS A 133 3.47 6.51 5.67
C LYS A 133 2.04 6.31 6.16
N TYR A 134 1.77 5.24 6.90
CA TYR A 134 0.42 4.94 7.36
C TYR A 134 -0.05 5.90 8.45
N PHE A 135 0.85 6.38 9.29
CA PHE A 135 0.51 7.45 10.24
C PHE A 135 0.00 8.68 9.50
N LEU A 136 0.75 9.20 8.55
CA LEU A 136 0.36 10.40 7.80
C LEU A 136 -0.96 10.21 7.04
N LEU A 137 -1.13 9.08 6.35
CA LEU A 137 -2.37 8.77 5.63
C LEU A 137 -3.58 8.74 6.56
N LYS A 138 -3.48 8.07 7.71
CA LYS A 138 -4.60 7.93 8.66
C LYS A 138 -4.82 9.18 9.49
N PHE A 139 -3.77 9.86 9.91
CA PHE A 139 -3.85 11.09 10.67
C PHE A 139 -4.55 12.23 9.91
N PHE A 140 -4.18 12.41 8.65
CA PHE A 140 -4.81 13.41 7.78
C PHE A 140 -6.07 12.92 7.05
N ASN A 141 -6.48 11.66 7.26
CA ASN A 141 -7.60 11.02 6.54
C ASN A 141 -7.46 11.13 5.02
N ILE A 142 -6.25 10.91 4.51
CA ILE A 142 -5.98 10.93 3.07
C ILE A 142 -6.50 9.62 2.48
N ALA A 143 -7.50 9.72 1.62
CA ALA A 143 -8.07 8.58 0.94
C ALA A 143 -7.08 8.02 -0.10
N THR A 144 -6.99 6.69 -0.16
CA THR A 144 -6.28 5.96 -1.21
C THR A 144 -7.25 4.99 -1.86
N ASP A 145 -7.02 4.57 -3.12
CA ASP A 145 -7.95 3.67 -3.84
C ASP A 145 -8.21 2.31 -3.12
N LYS A 146 -7.48 2.00 -2.03
CA LYS A 146 -7.71 0.81 -1.22
C LYS A 146 -8.64 1.04 -0.02
N ASP A 147 -8.89 2.28 0.32
CA ASP A 147 -9.70 2.62 1.50
C ASP A 147 -11.20 2.58 1.20
N ASP A 148 -11.58 2.38 -0.07
CA ASP A 148 -12.97 2.19 -0.50
C ASP A 148 -13.26 0.69 -0.76
N PRO A 149 -13.93 -0.04 0.16
CA PRO A 149 -14.36 -1.42 -0.06
C PRO A 149 -15.22 -1.57 -1.33
N ASP A 150 -16.00 -0.53 -1.67
CA ASP A 150 -16.86 -0.51 -2.85
C ASP A 150 -16.05 -0.37 -4.15
N SER A 151 -14.81 0.12 -4.10
CA SER A 151 -13.94 0.16 -5.27
C SER A 151 -13.52 -1.25 -5.72
N PHE A 152 -13.47 -2.20 -4.80
CA PHE A 152 -13.23 -3.62 -5.12
C PHE A 152 -14.46 -4.24 -5.76
N GLN A 153 -15.65 -3.93 -5.25
CA GLN A 153 -16.93 -4.39 -5.81
C GLN A 153 -17.14 -3.80 -7.20
N LYS A 154 -16.91 -2.49 -7.39
CA LYS A 154 -16.95 -1.84 -8.71
C LYS A 154 -15.98 -2.44 -9.73
N LYS A 155 -14.80 -2.94 -9.27
CA LYS A 155 -13.84 -3.66 -10.13
C LYS A 155 -14.28 -5.09 -10.44
N LEU A 156 -15.02 -5.72 -9.56
CA LEU A 156 -15.64 -7.02 -9.83
C LEU A 156 -16.83 -6.88 -10.79
N ASP A 157 -17.63 -5.83 -10.63
CA ASP A 157 -18.78 -5.52 -11.46
C ASP A 157 -18.37 -4.96 -12.83
N ALA A 158 -17.21 -4.29 -12.91
CA ALA A 158 -16.56 -3.81 -14.14
C ALA A 158 -15.65 -4.86 -14.81
N LYS A 159 -15.66 -6.12 -14.35
CA LYS A 159 -15.17 -7.22 -15.18
C LYS A 159 -15.99 -7.19 -16.45
N GLU A 160 -15.28 -7.06 -17.57
CA GLU A 160 -15.75 -6.85 -18.92
C GLU A 160 -17.11 -7.49 -19.17
N PRO A 161 -18.05 -6.78 -19.80
CA PRO A 161 -19.25 -7.43 -20.27
C PRO A 161 -18.79 -8.67 -21.03
N ILE A 162 -19.26 -9.82 -20.59
CA ILE A 162 -19.04 -11.08 -21.32
C ILE A 162 -19.35 -10.72 -22.75
N ASN A 163 -18.33 -10.77 -23.63
CA ASN A 163 -18.50 -10.50 -25.03
C ASN A 163 -19.46 -11.57 -25.55
N LEU A 164 -20.74 -11.30 -25.44
CA LEU A 164 -21.78 -12.16 -26.01
C LEU A 164 -21.45 -12.27 -27.48
N VAL A 165 -21.38 -13.50 -27.94
CA VAL A 165 -21.15 -13.86 -29.35
C VAL A 165 -22.03 -12.92 -30.19
N ASN A 166 -21.42 -12.10 -31.03
CA ASN A 166 -22.15 -11.16 -31.85
C ASN A 166 -22.91 -11.91 -32.96
N GLY A 167 -23.94 -11.28 -33.55
CA GLY A 167 -24.80 -11.91 -34.54
C GLY A 167 -24.03 -12.49 -35.74
N LYS A 168 -22.86 -11.94 -36.11
CA LYS A 168 -22.00 -12.44 -37.15
C LYS A 168 -21.34 -13.80 -36.76
N GLN A 169 -20.85 -13.89 -35.55
CA GLN A 169 -20.26 -15.14 -35.01
C GLN A 169 -21.31 -16.25 -34.86
N ILE A 170 -22.57 -15.89 -34.51
CA ILE A 170 -23.68 -16.84 -34.47
C ILE A 170 -23.99 -17.35 -35.89
N SER A 171 -24.00 -16.46 -36.88
CA SER A 171 -24.24 -16.83 -38.27
C SER A 171 -23.13 -17.77 -38.81
N GLU A 172 -21.87 -17.44 -38.56
CA GLU A 172 -20.71 -18.27 -38.96
C GLU A 172 -20.74 -19.67 -38.30
N MET A 173 -21.15 -19.72 -37.04
CA MET A 173 -21.28 -21.01 -36.31
C MET A 173 -22.43 -21.85 -36.87
N ASN A 174 -23.56 -21.23 -37.19
CA ASN A 174 -24.71 -21.92 -37.82
C ASN A 174 -24.37 -22.44 -39.22
N ASP A 175 -23.59 -21.68 -40.00
CA ASP A 175 -23.13 -22.13 -41.33
C ASP A 175 -22.12 -23.30 -41.24
N LEU A 176 -21.27 -23.30 -40.20
CA LEU A 176 -20.37 -24.41 -39.91
C LEU A 176 -21.14 -25.68 -39.52
N ILE A 177 -22.14 -25.54 -38.62
CA ILE A 177 -23.02 -26.63 -38.19
C ILE A 177 -23.75 -27.24 -39.41
N ARG A 178 -24.29 -26.39 -40.28
CA ARG A 178 -24.96 -26.86 -41.50
C ARG A 178 -24.03 -27.61 -42.44
N LYS A 179 -22.82 -27.13 -42.73
CA LYS A 179 -21.80 -27.82 -43.53
C LYS A 179 -21.39 -29.17 -42.97
N VAL A 180 -21.29 -29.26 -41.64
CA VAL A 180 -20.99 -30.52 -40.97
C VAL A 180 -22.16 -31.50 -41.11
N ALA A 181 -23.40 -31.04 -40.90
CA ALA A 181 -24.60 -31.88 -41.03
C ALA A 181 -24.77 -32.42 -42.46
N GLU A 182 -24.55 -31.60 -43.51
CA GLU A 182 -24.58 -31.98 -44.90
C GLU A 182 -23.51 -33.07 -45.25
N ARG A 183 -22.32 -32.95 -44.62
CA ARG A 183 -21.25 -33.93 -44.81
C ARG A 183 -21.57 -35.30 -44.19
N TYR A 184 -22.29 -35.32 -43.07
CA TYR A 184 -22.71 -36.59 -42.43
C TYR A 184 -23.99 -37.19 -43.02
N ALA A 185 -24.79 -36.38 -43.74
CA ALA A 185 -26.02 -36.85 -44.40
C ALA A 185 -25.70 -37.49 -45.80
N SER A 186 -24.48 -37.32 -46.31
CA SER A 186 -24.04 -37.85 -47.63
C SER A 186 -23.09 -39.07 -47.51
N CYS A 187 -22.95 -39.65 -46.33
CA CYS A 187 -22.36 -40.96 -46.06
C CYS A 187 -23.42 -41.97 -45.72
#